data_93e3bc608538a87c1f208ae1ece33c60
#
_entry.id   93e3bc608538a87c1f208ae1ece33c60
#
_cell.length_a   1.000
_cell.length_b   1.000
_cell.length_c   1.000
_cell.angle_alpha   90.00
_cell.angle_beta   90.00
_cell.angle_gamma   90.00
#
_symmetry.space_group_name_H-M   'P 1'
#
loop_
_entity.id
_entity.type
_entity.pdbx_description
1 polymer ?
#
loop_
_entity_poly.entity_id
_entity_poly.type
_entity_poly.pdbx_seq_one_letter_code
_entity_poly.pdbx_strand_id
1 'polypeptide(L)'
;MLKLVAALTAGLVAMGGWAVVTVKDLPEYFVAGQQYTIEFQVRQHGRHLLGDLEPELIVSTSAPRLGGLFGSANEQRIRAAARGAEGTYAAIFTAPTTGQVYLRIKSGFGASDLRLYPAPVVAPSTTPAAMAQADRGRVLFVAKGCNACHSNSDLTDRPDNQQIKVGPELGGRRLARELVIQKVKNPASETMPNLGLSDAEAAAIAAFLSGERTASSGGSGSR
;
A
#
# COMPACT_ATOMS: atom_id res chain seq x y z
N MET A 1 18.88 -37.44 35.60
CA MET A 1 17.55 -36.98 35.20
C MET A 1 17.47 -35.47 35.41
N LEU A 2 17.95 -34.64 34.49
CA LEU A 2 17.69 -33.18 34.48
C LEU A 2 18.26 -32.58 33.21
N LYS A 3 17.68 -32.81 32.04
CA LYS A 3 18.04 -32.17 30.77
C LYS A 3 16.88 -32.10 29.79
N LEU A 4 15.66 -31.86 30.25
CA LEU A 4 14.48 -31.85 29.36
C LEU A 4 13.50 -30.68 29.61
N VAL A 5 13.97 -29.51 30.07
CA VAL A 5 13.08 -28.37 30.35
C VAL A 5 13.45 -27.10 29.57
N ALA A 6 14.48 -27.11 28.75
CA ALA A 6 14.96 -25.88 28.05
C ALA A 6 14.45 -25.69 26.62
N ALA A 7 13.51 -26.51 26.14
CA ALA A 7 13.08 -26.46 24.72
C ALA A 7 11.66 -25.94 24.50
N LEU A 8 10.97 -25.42 25.50
CA LEU A 8 9.54 -25.05 25.37
C LEU A 8 9.23 -23.53 25.48
N THR A 9 10.21 -22.67 25.50
CA THR A 9 9.98 -21.21 25.65
C THR A 9 10.21 -20.37 24.42
N ALA A 10 10.59 -20.95 23.28
CA ALA A 10 10.78 -20.20 22.03
C ALA A 10 9.54 -20.10 21.13
N GLY A 11 8.41 -20.67 21.53
CA GLY A 11 7.20 -20.78 20.70
C GLY A 11 6.08 -19.80 20.97
N LEU A 12 6.23 -18.82 21.87
CA LEU A 12 5.12 -18.00 22.36
C LEU A 12 5.20 -16.51 22.05
N VAL A 13 6.03 -16.07 21.10
CA VAL A 13 6.09 -14.66 20.66
C VAL A 13 5.35 -14.43 19.34
N ALA A 14 4.57 -15.38 18.86
CA ALA A 14 3.60 -15.13 17.78
C ALA A 14 2.30 -14.49 18.32
N MET A 15 2.40 -13.59 19.28
CA MET A 15 1.24 -12.90 19.84
C MET A 15 0.87 -11.71 18.98
N GLY A 16 -0.10 -11.95 18.09
CA GLY A 16 -1.17 -11.01 17.75
C GLY A 16 -0.81 -9.55 17.48
N GLY A 17 0.13 -9.26 16.60
CA GLY A 17 0.35 -7.92 16.11
C GLY A 17 -0.12 -7.75 14.67
N TRP A 18 -0.41 -6.52 14.29
CA TRP A 18 -0.63 -6.11 12.91
C TRP A 18 0.46 -5.13 12.50
N ALA A 19 0.74 -5.07 11.20
CA ALA A 19 1.71 -4.14 10.67
C ALA A 19 1.10 -3.25 9.59
N VAL A 20 1.64 -2.06 9.47
CA VAL A 20 1.39 -1.14 8.35
C VAL A 20 2.55 -1.26 7.39
N VAL A 21 2.23 -1.48 6.13
CA VAL A 21 3.19 -1.41 5.03
C VAL A 21 3.03 -0.06 4.33
N THR A 22 4.12 0.66 4.16
CA THR A 22 4.16 1.98 3.52
C THR A 22 5.10 1.92 2.31
N VAL A 23 4.55 2.02 1.11
CA VAL A 23 5.37 2.11 -0.12
C VAL A 23 5.95 3.51 -0.26
N LYS A 24 7.24 3.61 -0.59
CA LYS A 24 7.93 4.89 -0.67
C LYS A 24 7.54 5.68 -1.92
N ASP A 25 8.05 5.34 -3.05
CA ASP A 25 7.84 6.06 -4.31
C ASP A 25 7.08 5.17 -5.30
N LEU A 26 5.74 5.19 -5.23
CA LEU A 26 4.92 4.40 -6.14
C LEU A 26 4.70 5.15 -7.46
N PRO A 27 5.12 4.61 -8.62
CA PRO A 27 4.85 5.22 -9.91
C PRO A 27 3.36 5.16 -10.26
N GLU A 28 2.89 6.08 -11.11
CA GLU A 28 1.51 6.08 -11.62
C GLU A 28 1.28 5.02 -12.68
N TYR A 29 2.33 4.65 -13.39
CA TYR A 29 2.35 3.63 -14.44
C TYR A 29 3.70 2.95 -14.50
N PHE A 30 3.77 1.84 -15.17
CA PHE A 30 5.00 1.11 -15.47
C PHE A 30 5.27 1.13 -16.96
N VAL A 31 6.55 1.23 -17.35
CA VAL A 31 6.96 1.13 -18.75
C VAL A 31 7.29 -0.33 -19.06
N ALA A 32 6.73 -0.84 -20.15
CA ALA A 32 6.88 -2.22 -20.57
C ALA A 32 8.35 -2.66 -20.64
N GLY A 33 8.67 -3.80 -20.02
CA GLY A 33 10.00 -4.38 -20.00
C GLY A 33 11.04 -3.66 -19.14
N GLN A 34 10.70 -2.53 -18.51
CA GLN A 34 11.61 -1.84 -17.60
C GLN A 34 11.64 -2.49 -16.22
N GLN A 35 12.79 -2.40 -15.57
CA GLN A 35 13.00 -2.87 -14.21
C GLN A 35 12.65 -1.77 -13.20
N TYR A 36 11.93 -2.15 -12.15
CA TYR A 36 11.50 -1.27 -11.08
C TYR A 36 11.91 -1.82 -9.72
N THR A 37 12.31 -0.93 -8.83
CA THR A 37 12.51 -1.23 -7.42
C THR A 37 11.31 -0.71 -6.64
N ILE A 38 10.60 -1.59 -5.95
CA ILE A 38 9.56 -1.20 -4.99
C ILE A 38 10.18 -1.21 -3.61
N GLU A 39 10.35 -0.01 -3.05
CA GLU A 39 10.84 0.18 -1.70
C GLU A 39 9.67 0.45 -0.75
N PHE A 40 9.67 -0.20 0.40
CA PHE A 40 8.60 -0.06 1.39
C PHE A 40 9.11 -0.25 2.81
N GLN A 41 8.35 0.26 3.75
CA GLN A 41 8.62 0.11 5.18
C GLN A 41 7.53 -0.72 5.83
N VAL A 42 7.92 -1.49 6.84
CA VAL A 42 7.00 -2.28 7.67
C VAL A 42 7.06 -1.75 9.10
N ARG A 43 5.90 -1.36 9.65
CA ARG A 43 5.79 -0.84 11.01
C ARG A 43 4.77 -1.61 11.82
N GLN A 44 5.17 -2.15 12.95
CA GLN A 44 4.25 -2.73 13.92
C GLN A 44 3.36 -1.64 14.50
N HIS A 45 2.05 -1.87 14.48
CA HIS A 45 1.02 -0.93 14.94
C HIS A 45 1.14 0.47 14.32
N GLY A 46 1.74 0.57 13.12
CA GLY A 46 2.03 1.84 12.46
C GLY A 46 3.17 2.66 13.06
N ARG A 47 3.82 2.21 14.13
CA ARG A 47 4.79 3.00 14.93
C ARG A 47 6.22 2.51 14.82
N HIS A 48 6.48 1.28 15.20
CA HIS A 48 7.83 0.73 15.30
C HIS A 48 8.24 0.05 14.01
N LEU A 49 9.34 0.49 13.42
CA LEU A 49 9.94 -0.19 12.27
C LEU A 49 10.33 -1.62 12.66
N LEU A 50 10.05 -2.55 11.81
CA LEU A 50 10.33 -3.98 12.02
C LEU A 50 11.47 -4.41 11.09
N GLY A 51 12.64 -4.63 11.67
CA GLY A 51 13.75 -5.34 11.04
C GLY A 51 13.51 -6.85 10.99
N ASP A 52 14.46 -7.58 10.40
CA ASP A 52 14.55 -9.05 10.42
C ASP A 52 13.29 -9.80 9.95
N LEU A 53 12.48 -9.17 9.09
CA LEU A 53 11.35 -9.81 8.44
C LEU A 53 11.76 -10.42 7.09
N GLU A 54 10.90 -11.29 6.58
CA GLU A 54 11.00 -11.88 5.24
C GLU A 54 9.79 -11.47 4.38
N PRO A 55 9.68 -10.19 4.02
CA PRO A 55 8.56 -9.73 3.22
C PRO A 55 8.69 -10.19 1.76
N GLU A 56 7.55 -10.33 1.09
CA GLU A 56 7.47 -10.69 -0.31
C GLU A 56 6.70 -9.65 -1.11
N LEU A 57 7.21 -9.29 -2.27
CA LEU A 57 6.45 -8.62 -3.32
C LEU A 57 5.85 -9.68 -4.25
N ILE A 58 4.54 -9.68 -4.38
CA ILE A 58 3.82 -10.52 -5.33
C ILE A 58 3.40 -9.63 -6.51
N VAL A 59 3.84 -10.01 -7.70
CA VAL A 59 3.53 -9.33 -8.96
C VAL A 59 2.63 -10.22 -9.80
N SER A 60 1.51 -9.70 -10.26
CA SER A 60 0.58 -10.42 -11.12
C SER A 60 0.13 -9.55 -12.30
N THR A 61 -0.17 -10.17 -13.43
CA THR A 61 -0.77 -9.52 -14.61
C THR A 61 -2.28 -9.75 -14.70
N SER A 62 -2.84 -10.47 -13.75
CA SER A 62 -4.27 -10.77 -13.67
C SER A 62 -4.86 -10.24 -12.39
N ALA A 63 -6.09 -9.76 -12.43
CA ALA A 63 -6.82 -9.37 -11.24
C ALA A 63 -6.90 -10.54 -10.24
N PRO A 64 -6.71 -10.27 -8.92
CA PRO A 64 -6.89 -11.30 -7.92
C PRO A 64 -8.32 -11.86 -7.97
N ARG A 65 -8.46 -13.18 -7.95
CA ARG A 65 -9.78 -13.81 -7.91
C ARG A 65 -10.44 -13.54 -6.55
N LEU A 66 -11.73 -13.25 -6.57
CA LEU A 66 -12.55 -13.16 -5.36
C LEU A 66 -12.41 -14.47 -4.56
N GLY A 67 -11.99 -14.32 -3.29
CA GLY A 67 -11.86 -15.45 -2.38
C GLY A 67 -10.43 -15.79 -1.94
N GLY A 68 -9.40 -15.28 -2.58
CA GLY A 68 -7.99 -15.33 -2.08
C GLY A 68 -7.36 -16.70 -1.84
N LEU A 69 -8.08 -17.80 -2.05
CA LEU A 69 -7.64 -19.17 -1.74
C LEU A 69 -6.72 -19.76 -2.82
N PHE A 70 -6.71 -19.21 -4.03
CA PHE A 70 -5.85 -19.68 -5.10
C PHE A 70 -5.08 -18.50 -5.69
N GLY A 71 -3.76 -18.57 -5.64
CA GLY A 71 -2.90 -17.64 -6.36
C GLY A 71 -3.28 -17.61 -7.84
N SER A 72 -3.12 -16.46 -8.47
CA SER A 72 -3.25 -16.33 -9.93
C SER A 72 -2.18 -17.21 -10.58
N ALA A 73 -2.49 -17.89 -11.67
CA ALA A 73 -1.56 -18.76 -12.39
C ALA A 73 -0.27 -18.05 -12.88
N ASN A 74 -0.27 -16.71 -12.84
CA ASN A 74 0.83 -15.85 -13.31
C ASN A 74 1.38 -14.95 -12.19
N GLU A 75 1.45 -15.44 -10.96
CA GLU A 75 2.06 -14.70 -9.86
C GLU A 75 3.57 -14.95 -9.80
N GLN A 76 4.34 -13.88 -9.86
CA GLN A 76 5.75 -13.88 -9.49
C GLN A 76 5.90 -13.46 -8.05
N ARG A 77 6.58 -14.26 -7.24
CA ARG A 77 6.89 -13.96 -5.84
C ARG A 77 8.36 -13.60 -5.72
N ILE A 78 8.62 -12.45 -5.14
CA ILE A 78 9.95 -11.89 -5.00
C ILE A 78 10.19 -11.59 -3.54
N ARG A 79 11.17 -12.25 -2.94
CA ARG A 79 11.61 -11.93 -1.58
C ARG A 79 12.24 -10.54 -1.58
N ALA A 80 11.74 -9.66 -0.75
CA ALA A 80 12.31 -8.34 -0.59
C ALA A 80 13.54 -8.39 0.34
N ALA A 81 14.59 -7.70 -0.04
CA ALA A 81 15.80 -7.58 0.76
C ALA A 81 15.72 -6.35 1.67
N ALA A 82 16.32 -6.45 2.86
CA ALA A 82 16.52 -5.29 3.73
C ALA A 82 17.38 -4.23 3.02
N ARG A 83 17.02 -2.95 3.16
CA ARG A 83 17.68 -1.85 2.48
C ARG A 83 17.86 -0.63 3.38
N GLY A 84 19.11 -0.32 3.72
CA GLY A 84 19.44 0.88 4.49
C GLY A 84 18.90 0.84 5.91
N ALA A 85 17.94 1.71 6.22
CA ALA A 85 17.39 1.82 7.56
C ALA A 85 16.56 0.60 7.97
N GLU A 86 16.53 0.32 9.27
CA GLU A 86 15.72 -0.73 9.87
C GLU A 86 14.26 -0.66 9.38
N GLY A 87 13.65 -1.83 9.16
CA GLY A 87 12.27 -1.95 8.71
C GLY A 87 12.02 -1.48 7.28
N THR A 88 13.07 -1.16 6.52
CA THR A 88 12.99 -0.80 5.11
C THR A 88 13.43 -1.98 4.24
N TYR A 89 12.62 -2.29 3.23
CA TYR A 89 12.82 -3.42 2.33
C TYR A 89 12.63 -2.97 0.88
N ALA A 90 13.25 -3.69 -0.03
CA ALA A 90 13.12 -3.45 -1.45
C ALA A 90 13.02 -4.76 -2.23
N ALA A 91 12.15 -4.78 -3.23
CA ALA A 91 12.05 -5.86 -4.21
C ALA A 91 12.16 -5.30 -5.63
N ILE A 92 12.80 -6.04 -6.51
CA ILE A 92 13.03 -5.64 -7.89
C ILE A 92 12.23 -6.56 -8.80
N PHE A 93 11.47 -6.00 -9.72
CA PHE A 93 10.74 -6.75 -10.75
C PHE A 93 10.85 -6.06 -12.11
N THR A 94 10.61 -6.83 -13.16
CA THR A 94 10.50 -6.31 -14.53
C THR A 94 9.03 -6.17 -14.89
N ALA A 95 8.61 -4.98 -15.33
CA ALA A 95 7.25 -4.74 -15.76
C ALA A 95 6.89 -5.64 -16.96
N PRO A 96 5.67 -6.19 -17.02
CA PRO A 96 5.23 -6.97 -18.17
C PRO A 96 5.18 -6.12 -19.44
N THR A 97 4.93 -6.74 -20.57
CA THR A 97 4.95 -6.04 -21.87
C THR A 97 3.67 -5.25 -22.16
N THR A 98 2.55 -5.60 -21.52
CA THR A 98 1.24 -4.97 -21.74
C THR A 98 0.32 -5.16 -20.52
N GLY A 99 -0.81 -4.49 -20.51
CA GLY A 99 -1.89 -4.70 -19.56
C GLY A 99 -1.77 -3.90 -18.28
N GLN A 100 -2.00 -4.54 -17.15
CA GLN A 100 -1.92 -3.95 -15.82
C GLN A 100 -1.03 -4.79 -14.91
N VAL A 101 -0.37 -4.14 -13.98
CA VAL A 101 0.39 -4.77 -12.90
C VAL A 101 -0.43 -4.70 -11.62
N TYR A 102 -0.63 -5.83 -10.99
CA TYR A 102 -1.21 -5.99 -9.66
C TYR A 102 -0.09 -6.30 -8.68
N LEU A 103 0.12 -5.42 -7.72
CA LEU A 103 1.16 -5.57 -6.71
C LEU A 103 0.52 -5.85 -5.35
N ARG A 104 1.06 -6.86 -4.66
CA ARG A 104 0.71 -7.17 -3.28
C ARG A 104 2.00 -7.35 -2.49
N ILE A 105 2.09 -6.70 -1.34
CA ILE A 105 3.22 -6.84 -0.43
C ILE A 105 2.74 -7.63 0.78
N LYS A 106 3.34 -8.79 1.00
CA LYS A 106 3.25 -9.51 2.26
C LYS A 106 4.30 -8.96 3.19
N SER A 107 3.90 -8.48 4.34
CA SER A 107 4.82 -7.83 5.28
C SER A 107 5.85 -8.77 5.92
N GLY A 108 5.57 -10.08 5.93
CA GLY A 108 6.34 -11.04 6.74
C GLY A 108 5.98 -10.99 8.23
N PHE A 109 5.00 -10.15 8.63
CA PHE A 109 4.55 -10.02 10.01
C PHE A 109 3.05 -10.32 10.12
N GLY A 110 2.73 -11.47 10.70
CA GLY A 110 1.35 -11.93 10.81
C GLY A 110 0.66 -12.06 9.45
N ALA A 111 -0.61 -11.67 9.37
CA ALA A 111 -1.39 -11.65 8.15
C ALA A 111 -1.47 -10.24 7.50
N SER A 112 -0.55 -9.35 7.85
CA SER A 112 -0.58 -7.96 7.40
C SER A 112 -0.05 -7.84 5.96
N ASP A 113 -0.96 -7.71 5.03
CA ASP A 113 -0.69 -7.57 3.60
C ASP A 113 -1.16 -6.21 3.10
N LEU A 114 -0.41 -5.64 2.15
CA LEU A 114 -0.83 -4.46 1.40
C LEU A 114 -1.12 -4.86 -0.05
N ARG A 115 -2.34 -4.63 -0.50
CA ARG A 115 -2.74 -4.77 -1.91
C ARG A 115 -2.82 -3.38 -2.53
N LEU A 116 -1.99 -3.12 -3.52
CA LEU A 116 -2.01 -1.85 -4.25
C LEU A 116 -3.13 -1.83 -5.29
N TYR A 117 -3.53 -0.63 -5.71
CA TYR A 117 -4.33 -0.48 -6.92
C TYR A 117 -3.54 -0.95 -8.13
N PRO A 118 -4.21 -1.53 -9.13
CA PRO A 118 -3.54 -1.90 -10.37
C PRO A 118 -2.99 -0.67 -11.07
N ALA A 119 -1.78 -0.79 -11.61
CA ALA A 119 -1.16 0.27 -12.39
C ALA A 119 -1.04 -0.14 -13.87
N PRO A 120 -1.32 0.76 -14.82
CA PRO A 120 -1.21 0.46 -16.24
C PRO A 120 0.25 0.26 -16.65
N VAL A 121 0.45 -0.60 -17.64
CA VAL A 121 1.73 -0.76 -18.34
C VAL A 121 1.63 -0.06 -19.69
N VAL A 122 2.57 0.85 -19.93
CA VAL A 122 2.62 1.64 -21.17
C VAL A 122 3.81 1.26 -22.03
N ALA A 123 3.70 1.46 -23.33
CA ALA A 123 4.83 1.26 -24.23
C ALA A 123 5.97 2.27 -23.95
N PRO A 124 7.23 1.92 -24.21
CA PRO A 124 8.38 2.80 -23.93
C PRO A 124 8.32 4.19 -24.55
N SER A 125 7.60 4.35 -25.66
CA SER A 125 7.41 5.62 -26.35
C SER A 125 6.17 6.39 -25.92
N THR A 126 5.43 5.91 -24.92
CA THR A 126 4.16 6.50 -24.50
C THR A 126 4.32 7.24 -23.19
N THR A 127 3.90 8.51 -23.17
CA THR A 127 3.71 9.27 -21.94
C THR A 127 2.20 9.38 -21.70
N PRO A 128 1.63 8.66 -20.73
CA PRO A 128 0.20 8.77 -20.44
C PRO A 128 -0.14 10.14 -19.86
N ALA A 129 -1.40 10.53 -19.97
CA ALA A 129 -1.90 11.69 -19.25
C ALA A 129 -1.69 11.49 -17.74
N ALA A 130 -1.31 12.57 -17.05
CA ALA A 130 -1.17 12.56 -15.61
C ALA A 130 -2.50 12.14 -14.95
N MET A 131 -2.41 11.33 -13.91
CA MET A 131 -3.58 10.94 -13.11
C MET A 131 -4.19 12.18 -12.45
N ALA A 132 -5.52 12.25 -12.40
CA ALA A 132 -6.19 13.30 -11.64
C ALA A 132 -5.74 13.28 -10.18
N GLN A 133 -5.59 14.44 -9.56
CA GLN A 133 -4.98 14.55 -8.23
C GLN A 133 -5.73 13.75 -7.16
N ALA A 134 -7.06 13.72 -7.22
CA ALA A 134 -7.86 12.92 -6.28
C ALA A 134 -7.72 11.42 -6.52
N ASP A 135 -7.61 10.96 -7.78
CA ASP A 135 -7.34 9.56 -8.10
C ASP A 135 -5.96 9.14 -7.62
N ARG A 136 -4.94 9.99 -7.84
CA ARG A 136 -3.61 9.78 -7.29
C ARG A 136 -3.64 9.71 -5.77
N GLY A 137 -4.41 10.59 -5.13
CA GLY A 137 -4.60 10.61 -3.67
C GLY A 137 -5.23 9.32 -3.15
N ARG A 138 -6.21 8.79 -3.86
CA ARG A 138 -6.83 7.49 -3.55
C ARG A 138 -5.82 6.34 -3.62
N VAL A 139 -5.01 6.29 -4.67
CA VAL A 139 -3.94 5.30 -4.81
C VAL A 139 -2.92 5.44 -3.68
N LEU A 140 -2.49 6.66 -3.37
CA LEU A 140 -1.52 6.93 -2.32
C LEU A 140 -2.08 6.64 -0.92
N PHE A 141 -3.34 6.92 -0.66
CA PHE A 141 -3.99 6.59 0.63
C PHE A 141 -3.83 5.10 0.97
N VAL A 142 -3.97 4.24 -0.03
CA VAL A 142 -3.73 2.81 0.12
C VAL A 142 -2.23 2.50 0.17
N ALA A 143 -1.45 3.00 -0.76
CA ALA A 143 -0.02 2.69 -0.87
C ALA A 143 0.80 3.13 0.35
N LYS A 144 0.38 4.21 1.01
CA LYS A 144 1.00 4.69 2.26
C LYS A 144 0.47 3.97 3.50
N GLY A 145 -0.50 3.04 3.34
CA GLY A 145 -1.04 2.25 4.43
C GLY A 145 -2.02 2.99 5.33
N CYS A 146 -2.58 4.12 4.89
CA CYS A 146 -3.54 4.90 5.67
C CYS A 146 -4.79 4.06 6.01
N ASN A 147 -5.22 3.22 5.05
CA ASN A 147 -6.36 2.31 5.21
C ASN A 147 -6.11 1.18 6.23
N ALA A 148 -4.89 0.97 6.70
CA ALA A 148 -4.63 0.03 7.79
C ALA A 148 -5.12 0.53 9.17
N CYS A 149 -5.25 1.85 9.32
CA CYS A 149 -5.69 2.49 10.56
C CYS A 149 -7.02 3.24 10.40
N HIS A 150 -7.29 3.76 9.20
CA HIS A 150 -8.48 4.55 8.89
C HIS A 150 -9.38 3.78 7.94
N SER A 151 -10.61 3.49 8.36
CA SER A 151 -11.64 3.08 7.42
C SER A 151 -12.02 4.26 6.52
N ASN A 152 -12.41 3.95 5.29
CA ASN A 152 -12.85 4.95 4.33
C ASN A 152 -13.92 4.33 3.41
N SER A 153 -15.17 4.71 3.62
CA SER A 153 -16.33 4.19 2.86
C SER A 153 -16.31 4.56 1.38
N ASP A 154 -15.48 5.52 0.97
CA ASP A 154 -15.32 5.87 -0.44
C ASP A 154 -14.43 4.85 -1.21
N LEU A 155 -13.78 3.93 -0.50
CA LEU A 155 -13.01 2.82 -1.08
C LEU A 155 -13.89 1.57 -1.30
N THR A 156 -14.98 1.72 -2.03
CA THR A 156 -15.97 0.65 -2.23
C THR A 156 -15.48 -0.53 -3.07
N ASP A 157 -14.45 -0.32 -3.86
CA ASP A 157 -13.80 -1.31 -4.71
C ASP A 157 -12.72 -2.15 -3.99
N ARG A 158 -12.57 -1.93 -2.67
CA ARG A 158 -11.54 -2.58 -1.87
C ARG A 158 -12.15 -3.48 -0.79
N PRO A 159 -12.14 -4.80 -0.98
CA PRO A 159 -12.62 -5.73 0.04
C PRO A 159 -11.73 -5.74 1.31
N ASP A 160 -10.48 -5.31 1.16
CA ASP A 160 -9.49 -5.20 2.23
C ASP A 160 -9.45 -3.80 2.90
N ASN A 161 -10.42 -2.94 2.61
CA ASN A 161 -10.58 -1.64 3.28
C ASN A 161 -11.13 -1.77 4.71
N GLN A 162 -11.18 -2.92 5.25
CA GLN A 162 -11.68 -3.13 6.58
C GLN A 162 -10.57 -3.41 7.55
N GLN A 163 -10.39 -2.59 8.47
CA GLN A 163 -9.20 -2.62 9.22
C GLN A 163 -9.37 -2.52 10.72
N ILE A 164 -8.29 -2.54 11.44
CA ILE A 164 -8.26 -2.29 12.86
C ILE A 164 -8.58 -0.79 13.06
N LYS A 165 -9.72 -0.51 13.68
CA LYS A 165 -10.22 0.86 13.87
C LYS A 165 -9.38 1.60 14.93
N VAL A 166 -8.19 2.06 14.51
CA VAL A 166 -7.29 2.87 15.35
C VAL A 166 -7.58 4.35 15.14
N GLY A 167 -7.78 4.75 13.88
CA GLY A 167 -8.13 6.11 13.49
C GLY A 167 -9.62 6.28 13.19
N PRO A 168 -10.08 7.54 13.03
CA PRO A 168 -11.45 7.82 12.63
C PRO A 168 -11.75 7.33 11.21
N GLU A 169 -13.04 7.05 10.93
CA GLU A 169 -13.57 6.90 9.58
C GLU A 169 -13.36 8.19 8.80
N LEU A 170 -12.85 8.11 7.58
CA LEU A 170 -12.54 9.27 6.74
C LEU A 170 -13.43 9.42 5.50
N GLY A 171 -14.14 8.37 5.10
CA GLY A 171 -15.03 8.41 3.93
C GLY A 171 -16.18 9.39 4.09
N GLY A 172 -16.57 10.05 3.01
CA GLY A 172 -17.69 10.99 2.97
C GLY A 172 -17.53 12.28 3.78
N ARG A 173 -16.45 12.45 4.51
CA ARG A 173 -16.26 13.58 5.45
C ARG A 173 -15.91 14.89 4.78
N ARG A 174 -15.41 14.87 3.56
CA ARG A 174 -15.00 16.06 2.78
C ARG A 174 -14.13 17.00 3.62
N LEU A 175 -13.02 16.49 4.07
CA LEU A 175 -12.10 17.22 4.97
C LEU A 175 -11.47 18.42 4.26
N ALA A 176 -11.24 19.51 5.00
CA ALA A 176 -10.50 20.64 4.46
C ALA A 176 -9.07 20.22 4.08
N ARG A 177 -8.61 20.62 2.88
CA ARG A 177 -7.31 20.21 2.31
C ARG A 177 -6.15 20.55 3.24
N GLU A 178 -6.15 21.77 3.73
CA GLU A 178 -5.11 22.30 4.63
C GLU A 178 -5.01 21.47 5.91
N LEU A 179 -6.16 21.07 6.46
CA LEU A 179 -6.21 20.20 7.63
C LEU A 179 -5.59 18.84 7.33
N VAL A 180 -5.92 18.24 6.19
CA VAL A 180 -5.35 16.95 5.79
C VAL A 180 -3.84 17.07 5.61
N ILE A 181 -3.36 18.06 4.84
CA ILE A 181 -1.93 18.31 4.61
C ILE A 181 -1.20 18.47 5.94
N GLN A 182 -1.73 19.31 6.84
CA GLN A 182 -1.16 19.51 8.15
C GLN A 182 -1.05 18.19 8.93
N LYS A 183 -2.13 17.39 8.96
CA LYS A 183 -2.18 16.15 9.74
C LYS A 183 -1.25 15.05 9.19
N VAL A 184 -1.13 14.91 7.87
CA VAL A 184 -0.28 13.87 7.26
C VAL A 184 1.21 14.24 7.29
N LYS A 185 1.53 15.53 7.25
CA LYS A 185 2.93 15.99 7.33
C LYS A 185 3.43 16.17 8.76
N ASN A 186 2.55 16.59 9.67
CA ASN A 186 2.89 16.85 11.07
C ASN A 186 1.82 16.21 11.98
N PRO A 187 1.79 14.88 12.05
CA PRO A 187 0.84 14.20 12.93
C PRO A 187 1.13 14.55 14.39
N ALA A 188 0.11 15.08 15.07
CA ALA A 188 0.20 15.44 16.48
C ALA A 188 -0.05 14.26 17.43
N SER A 189 -0.41 13.10 16.88
CA SER A 189 -0.73 11.88 17.63
C SER A 189 0.43 10.91 17.59
N GLU A 190 0.76 10.31 18.72
CA GLU A 190 1.74 9.23 18.79
C GLU A 190 1.33 7.99 18.01
N THR A 191 0.04 7.82 17.71
CA THR A 191 -0.49 6.67 16.99
C THR A 191 -0.48 6.84 15.48
N MET A 192 -0.48 8.07 14.97
CA MET A 192 -0.37 8.35 13.53
C MET A 192 1.08 8.64 13.19
N PRO A 193 1.76 7.77 12.41
CA PRO A 193 3.18 7.95 12.12
C PRO A 193 3.40 9.10 11.14
N ASN A 194 4.54 9.79 11.27
CA ASN A 194 5.04 10.65 10.21
C ASN A 194 5.67 9.77 9.13
N LEU A 195 5.06 9.73 7.96
CA LEU A 195 5.51 8.89 6.84
C LEU A 195 6.48 9.62 5.90
N GLY A 196 6.84 10.88 6.19
CA GLY A 196 7.74 11.67 5.36
C GLY A 196 7.18 11.97 3.97
N LEU A 197 5.85 12.19 3.85
CA LEU A 197 5.22 12.45 2.57
C LEU A 197 5.76 13.72 1.93
N SER A 198 5.99 13.68 0.62
CA SER A 198 6.27 14.88 -0.17
C SER A 198 5.04 15.81 -0.21
N ASP A 199 5.26 17.08 -0.59
CA ASP A 199 4.16 18.04 -0.73
C ASP A 199 3.15 17.59 -1.78
N ALA A 200 3.61 17.00 -2.88
CA ALA A 200 2.75 16.47 -3.93
C ALA A 200 1.90 15.28 -3.45
N GLU A 201 2.47 14.36 -2.69
CA GLU A 201 1.73 13.23 -2.12
C GLU A 201 0.70 13.69 -1.08
N ALA A 202 1.08 14.62 -0.20
CA ALA A 202 0.18 15.17 0.80
C ALA A 202 -0.99 15.93 0.12
N ALA A 203 -0.71 16.72 -0.92
CA ALA A 203 -1.72 17.43 -1.68
C ALA A 203 -2.68 16.48 -2.41
N ALA A 204 -2.17 15.39 -2.98
CA ALA A 204 -2.99 14.38 -3.65
C ALA A 204 -3.92 13.66 -2.66
N ILE A 205 -3.40 13.21 -1.51
CA ILE A 205 -4.21 12.60 -0.46
C ILE A 205 -5.27 13.58 0.05
N ALA A 206 -4.92 14.86 0.19
CA ALA A 206 -5.87 15.90 0.59
C ALA A 206 -6.97 16.09 -0.46
N ALA A 207 -6.66 16.08 -1.75
CA ALA A 207 -7.64 16.14 -2.82
C ALA A 207 -8.65 14.98 -2.76
N PHE A 208 -8.17 13.75 -2.51
CA PHE A 208 -9.02 12.58 -2.33
C PHE A 208 -9.95 12.75 -1.13
N LEU A 209 -9.41 13.10 0.04
CA LEU A 209 -10.19 13.20 1.29
C LEU A 209 -11.09 14.45 1.37
N SER A 210 -10.85 15.46 0.53
CA SER A 210 -11.76 16.61 0.38
C SER A 210 -12.97 16.31 -0.50
N GLY A 211 -12.96 15.16 -1.20
CA GLY A 211 -14.04 14.76 -2.11
C GLY A 211 -13.99 15.53 -3.43
N GLU A 212 -12.80 15.96 -3.87
CA GLU A 212 -12.63 16.46 -5.24
C GLU A 212 -13.03 15.36 -6.23
N ARG A 213 -13.69 15.77 -7.33
CA ARG A 213 -14.14 14.78 -8.32
C ARG A 213 -12.94 14.12 -8.97
N THR A 214 -12.92 12.81 -8.91
CA THR A 214 -12.10 11.98 -9.77
C THR A 214 -12.50 12.27 -11.23
N ALA A 215 -11.55 12.23 -12.15
CA ALA A 215 -11.87 12.35 -13.56
C ALA A 215 -12.85 11.23 -13.92
N SER A 216 -14.13 11.58 -14.08
CA SER A 216 -15.12 10.61 -14.55
C SER A 216 -14.66 10.13 -15.92
N SER A 217 -14.48 8.84 -16.09
CA SER A 217 -14.46 8.21 -17.40
C SER A 217 -15.79 8.60 -18.07
N GLY A 218 -15.73 9.63 -18.95
CA GLY A 218 -16.89 10.14 -19.64
C GLY A 218 -17.53 9.06 -20.48
N GLY A 219 -18.55 8.43 -19.94
CA GLY A 219 -19.56 7.75 -20.73
C GLY A 219 -20.31 8.80 -21.54
N SER A 220 -19.92 9.00 -22.79
CA SER A 220 -20.67 9.74 -23.77
C SER A 220 -21.99 8.98 -24.00
N GLY A 221 -23.00 9.31 -23.20
CA GLY A 221 -24.38 9.00 -23.52
C GLY A 221 -24.88 10.00 -24.55
N SER A 222 -24.70 9.69 -25.82
CA SER A 222 -25.44 10.34 -26.90
C SER A 222 -26.93 10.01 -26.76
N ARG A 223 -27.74 11.03 -26.62
CA ARG A 223 -29.17 10.96 -26.83
C ARG A 223 -29.47 10.85 -28.33
#